data_c1964b9df2c17a3cd7a50472aa10cfd5
#
_entry.id   c1964b9df2c17a3cd7a50472aa10cfd5
#
_cell.length_a   1.000
_cell.length_b   1.000
_cell.length_c   1.000
_cell.angle_alpha   90.00
_cell.angle_beta   90.00
_cell.angle_gamma   90.00
#
_symmetry.space_group_name_H-M   'P 1'
#
loop_
_entity.id
_entity.type
_entity.pdbx_description
1 polymer ?
#
loop_
_entity_poly.entity_id
_entity_poly.type
_entity_poly.pdbx_seq_one_letter_code
_entity_poly.pdbx_strand_id
1 'polypeptide(L)'
;MEKQFSIGAALVALALGAAGAATAQTESKPARPAPLAMVEAVQMPAWVERGGARYPLVPGMELKDQDQLKTGVGSRLLLRAADGSAIKLGETGALFLDGMRMRGGNVFEAAMKVAEGAFRFTTEAFAPFRGRRDVSIVIRTVTVGIRGTDLWGRSVPDRQIVCLIDGRVDVTPPGESPIGMDQRLSFYAREVGRSQPVAIVPPDQLREWAGETETQTGRGVSKRGGKWKLTASSGLTHNRALDLYRDLRNAGYPAEIIPAKAGDKRVYNVRLSNFETRKDAEFVASALKQHPRLRGHEYRVGT
;
A
#
# COMPACT_ATOMS: atom_id res chain seq x y z
N MET A 1 47.29 3.81 -97.62
CA MET A 1 47.96 4.80 -96.75
C MET A 1 47.04 5.20 -95.64
N GLU A 2 47.51 5.32 -94.49
CA GLU A 2 46.94 5.68 -93.22
C GLU A 2 46.35 4.56 -92.38
N LYS A 3 47.11 4.29 -91.36
CA LYS A 3 46.81 3.40 -90.24
C LYS A 3 46.02 4.16 -89.22
N GLN A 4 44.86 3.69 -88.83
CA GLN A 4 44.18 4.18 -87.65
C GLN A 4 44.47 3.24 -86.53
N PHE A 5 45.00 3.83 -85.41
CA PHE A 5 45.18 3.19 -84.14
C PHE A 5 43.88 3.42 -83.28
N SER A 6 43.26 2.33 -82.86
CA SER A 6 42.15 2.38 -81.97
C SER A 6 42.63 2.14 -80.52
N ILE A 7 42.45 3.11 -79.65
CA ILE A 7 42.80 3.06 -78.23
C ILE A 7 41.55 2.59 -77.47
N GLY A 8 41.64 1.35 -76.94
CA GLY A 8 40.59 0.81 -76.06
C GLY A 8 40.66 1.44 -74.66
N ALA A 9 39.60 2.10 -74.28
CA ALA A 9 39.43 2.59 -72.88
C ALA A 9 38.80 1.48 -72.05
N ALA A 10 39.55 1.02 -71.08
CA ALA A 10 39.03 0.10 -70.03
C ALA A 10 38.28 0.90 -68.93
N LEU A 11 36.97 0.70 -68.81
CA LEU A 11 36.16 1.20 -67.74
C LEU A 11 36.29 0.30 -66.51
N VAL A 12 36.96 0.78 -65.51
CA VAL A 12 36.98 0.17 -64.18
C VAL A 12 35.71 0.62 -63.42
N ALA A 13 34.75 -0.29 -63.19
CA ALA A 13 33.59 -0.07 -62.41
C ALA A 13 33.93 -0.24 -60.92
N LEU A 14 33.97 0.86 -60.18
CA LEU A 14 34.13 0.86 -58.73
C LEU A 14 32.77 0.53 -58.11
N ALA A 15 32.58 -0.69 -57.56
CA ALA A 15 31.41 -1.05 -56.79
C ALA A 15 31.54 -0.48 -55.34
N LEU A 16 30.84 0.62 -55.03
CA LEU A 16 30.64 1.05 -53.65
C LEU A 16 29.67 0.11 -52.93
N GLY A 17 30.20 -0.73 -52.05
CA GLY A 17 29.39 -1.51 -51.13
C GLY A 17 28.80 -0.60 -50.04
N ALA A 18 27.50 -0.34 -50.09
CA ALA A 18 26.75 0.29 -48.99
C ALA A 18 26.64 -0.72 -47.87
N ALA A 19 27.46 -0.57 -46.82
CA ALA A 19 27.28 -1.28 -45.55
C ALA A 19 26.06 -0.68 -44.85
N GLY A 20 24.93 -1.33 -45.01
CA GLY A 20 23.72 -1.01 -44.24
C GLY A 20 23.96 -1.27 -42.72
N ALA A 21 24.13 -0.21 -41.96
CA ALA A 21 24.11 -0.29 -40.49
C ALA A 21 22.70 -0.71 -40.09
N ALA A 22 22.52 -1.98 -39.76
CA ALA A 22 21.31 -2.47 -39.10
C ALA A 22 21.24 -1.82 -37.69
N THR A 23 20.50 -0.74 -37.57
CA THR A 23 20.11 -0.19 -36.26
C THR A 23 19.23 -1.23 -35.59
N ALA A 24 19.79 -1.96 -34.62
CA ALA A 24 19.01 -2.79 -33.71
C ALA A 24 18.06 -1.87 -32.94
N GLN A 25 16.81 -1.82 -33.38
CA GLN A 25 15.74 -1.23 -32.58
C GLN A 25 15.60 -2.09 -31.32
N THR A 26 16.12 -1.58 -30.21
CA THR A 26 15.87 -2.14 -28.90
C THR A 26 14.37 -1.94 -28.64
N GLU A 27 13.56 -2.97 -28.88
CA GLU A 27 12.17 -2.96 -28.46
C GLU A 27 12.15 -2.71 -26.95
N SER A 28 11.85 -1.49 -26.54
CA SER A 28 11.60 -1.17 -25.15
C SER A 28 10.34 -1.93 -24.73
N LYS A 29 10.53 -2.95 -23.91
CA LYS A 29 9.42 -3.68 -23.27
C LYS A 29 8.44 -2.64 -22.73
N PRO A 30 7.14 -2.70 -23.07
CA PRO A 30 6.17 -1.71 -22.61
C PRO A 30 6.24 -1.60 -21.09
N ALA A 31 6.44 -0.39 -20.60
CA ALA A 31 6.52 -0.13 -19.17
C ALA A 31 5.23 -0.66 -18.51
N ARG A 32 5.40 -1.53 -17.51
CA ARG A 32 4.24 -2.05 -16.76
C ARG A 32 3.46 -0.86 -16.18
N PRO A 33 2.13 -0.79 -16.36
CA PRO A 33 1.34 0.30 -15.78
C PRO A 33 1.62 0.42 -14.28
N ALA A 34 1.77 1.63 -13.80
CA ALA A 34 1.98 1.88 -12.37
C ALA A 34 0.82 1.27 -11.56
N PRO A 35 1.11 0.66 -10.40
CA PRO A 35 0.07 0.10 -9.56
C PRO A 35 -0.88 1.19 -9.09
N LEU A 36 -2.18 0.90 -9.00
CA LEU A 36 -3.21 1.85 -8.56
C LEU A 36 -3.05 2.27 -7.10
N ALA A 37 -2.53 1.38 -6.28
CA ALA A 37 -2.09 1.66 -4.92
C ALA A 37 -1.01 0.67 -4.49
N MET A 38 -0.18 1.07 -3.52
CA MET A 38 0.91 0.26 -2.98
C MET A 38 0.98 0.41 -1.46
N VAL A 39 1.31 -0.68 -0.78
CA VAL A 39 1.61 -0.66 0.66
C VAL A 39 2.94 0.06 0.88
N GLU A 40 2.94 1.16 1.62
CA GLU A 40 4.14 1.94 1.96
C GLU A 40 4.74 1.49 3.30
N ALA A 41 3.90 1.36 4.33
CA ALA A 41 4.30 0.88 5.63
C ALA A 41 3.20 0.06 6.31
N VAL A 42 3.59 -0.88 7.14
CA VAL A 42 2.70 -1.73 7.95
C VAL A 42 3.20 -1.77 9.38
N GLN A 43 2.38 -1.36 10.32
CA GLN A 43 2.53 -1.70 11.74
C GLN A 43 1.73 -2.97 12.00
N MET A 44 2.42 -4.10 12.16
CA MET A 44 1.84 -5.45 12.16
C MET A 44 0.96 -5.73 13.39
N PRO A 45 -0.03 -6.67 13.25
CA PRO A 45 -0.36 -7.47 12.07
C PRO A 45 -1.40 -6.81 11.14
N ALA A 46 -1.26 -7.01 9.82
CA ALA A 46 -2.25 -6.56 8.84
C ALA A 46 -2.27 -7.49 7.61
N TRP A 47 -3.40 -7.56 6.92
CA TRP A 47 -3.58 -8.47 5.78
C TRP A 47 -4.54 -7.95 4.72
N VAL A 48 -4.45 -8.52 3.54
CA VAL A 48 -5.42 -8.34 2.46
C VAL A 48 -6.19 -9.63 2.24
N GLU A 49 -7.49 -9.53 2.07
CA GLU A 49 -8.35 -10.60 1.56
C GLU A 49 -8.58 -10.34 0.07
N ARG A 50 -8.18 -11.31 -0.75
CA ARG A 50 -8.21 -11.23 -2.22
C ARG A 50 -8.59 -12.58 -2.80
N GLY A 51 -9.68 -12.65 -3.59
CA GLY A 51 -10.13 -13.88 -4.21
C GLY A 51 -10.40 -15.02 -3.21
N GLY A 52 -10.94 -14.70 -2.04
CA GLY A 52 -11.22 -15.68 -0.97
C GLY A 52 -10.00 -16.15 -0.16
N ALA A 53 -8.79 -15.68 -0.50
CA ALA A 53 -7.56 -15.99 0.21
C ALA A 53 -7.05 -14.79 1.03
N ARG A 54 -6.35 -15.08 2.12
CA ARG A 54 -5.79 -14.08 3.04
C ARG A 54 -4.28 -14.03 2.93
N TYR A 55 -3.74 -12.84 2.73
CA TYR A 55 -2.30 -12.61 2.61
C TYR A 55 -1.85 -11.51 3.57
N PRO A 56 -0.81 -11.73 4.40
CA PRO A 56 -0.19 -10.65 5.18
C PRO A 56 0.31 -9.55 4.27
N LEU A 57 0.10 -8.30 4.69
CA LEU A 57 0.60 -7.13 3.95
C LEU A 57 2.09 -6.94 4.18
N VAL A 58 2.79 -6.60 3.10
CA VAL A 58 4.22 -6.27 3.12
C VAL A 58 4.46 -4.94 2.42
N PRO A 59 5.44 -4.13 2.87
CA PRO A 59 5.82 -2.91 2.16
C PRO A 59 6.23 -3.20 0.71
N GLY A 60 5.68 -2.42 -0.23
CA GLY A 60 5.88 -2.61 -1.66
C GLY A 60 4.88 -3.57 -2.32
N MET A 61 3.94 -4.16 -1.57
CA MET A 61 2.87 -4.95 -2.16
C MET A 61 1.96 -4.06 -2.99
N GLU A 62 1.75 -4.44 -4.25
CA GLU A 62 0.77 -3.82 -5.13
C GLU A 62 -0.64 -4.24 -4.72
N LEU A 63 -1.51 -3.27 -4.55
CA LEU A 63 -2.92 -3.47 -4.28
C LEU A 63 -3.71 -3.46 -5.58
N LYS A 64 -4.80 -4.19 -5.58
CA LYS A 64 -5.70 -4.36 -6.72
C LYS A 64 -7.08 -3.85 -6.39
N ASP A 65 -7.84 -3.57 -7.43
CA ASP A 65 -9.28 -3.37 -7.27
C ASP A 65 -9.92 -4.60 -6.60
N GLN A 66 -10.93 -4.39 -5.79
CA GLN A 66 -11.63 -5.40 -4.99
C GLN A 66 -10.81 -6.01 -3.83
N ASP A 67 -9.64 -5.47 -3.50
CA ASP A 67 -8.92 -5.87 -2.29
C ASP A 67 -9.64 -5.39 -1.03
N GLN A 68 -9.78 -6.27 -0.06
CA GLN A 68 -10.23 -5.94 1.29
C GLN A 68 -9.05 -5.95 2.25
N LEU A 69 -8.71 -4.79 2.79
CA LEU A 69 -7.59 -4.59 3.70
C LEU A 69 -8.10 -4.60 5.14
N LYS A 70 -7.39 -5.29 6.01
CA LYS A 70 -7.72 -5.40 7.43
C LYS A 70 -6.48 -5.21 8.30
N THR A 71 -6.67 -4.55 9.43
CA THR A 71 -5.65 -4.37 10.46
C THR A 71 -6.08 -5.04 11.76
N GLY A 72 -5.13 -5.57 12.51
CA GLY A 72 -5.36 -6.13 13.85
C GLY A 72 -5.33 -5.07 14.95
N VAL A 73 -5.42 -5.54 16.19
CA VAL A 73 -5.29 -4.69 17.39
C VAL A 73 -3.90 -4.06 17.42
N GLY A 74 -3.81 -2.77 17.71
CA GLY A 74 -2.57 -2.01 17.76
C GLY A 74 -1.89 -1.79 16.39
N SER A 75 -2.53 -2.22 15.29
CA SER A 75 -1.94 -2.16 13.95
C SER A 75 -2.27 -0.89 13.20
N ARG A 76 -1.45 -0.55 12.22
CA ARG A 76 -1.63 0.61 11.33
C ARG A 76 -1.19 0.24 9.92
N LEU A 77 -1.80 0.86 8.94
CA LEU A 77 -1.46 0.66 7.54
C LEU A 77 -1.32 2.02 6.84
N LEU A 78 -0.25 2.19 6.08
CA LEU A 78 -0.05 3.34 5.21
C LEU A 78 0.04 2.85 3.76
N LEU A 79 -0.81 3.40 2.91
CA LEU A 79 -0.85 3.13 1.48
C LEU A 79 -0.50 4.39 0.70
N ARG A 80 0.06 4.21 -0.48
CA ARG A 80 0.28 5.25 -1.48
C ARG A 80 -0.52 4.92 -2.74
N ALA A 81 -1.45 5.79 -3.13
CA ALA A 81 -2.21 5.68 -4.36
C ALA A 81 -1.41 6.22 -5.57
N ALA A 82 -1.82 5.85 -6.78
CA ALA A 82 -1.15 6.24 -8.03
C ALA A 82 -1.13 7.76 -8.27
N ASP A 83 -2.08 8.49 -7.71
CA ASP A 83 -2.15 9.96 -7.76
C ASP A 83 -1.29 10.64 -6.66
N GLY A 84 -0.55 9.85 -5.87
CA GLY A 84 0.26 10.31 -4.74
C GLY A 84 -0.51 10.46 -3.43
N SER A 85 -1.82 10.27 -3.41
CA SER A 85 -2.61 10.36 -2.18
C SER A 85 -2.15 9.32 -1.15
N ALA A 86 -2.12 9.71 0.11
CA ALA A 86 -1.86 8.82 1.24
C ALA A 86 -3.17 8.35 1.86
N ILE A 87 -3.29 7.05 2.09
CA ILE A 87 -4.43 6.43 2.75
C ILE A 87 -3.89 5.72 3.98
N LYS A 88 -4.35 6.10 5.16
CA LYS A 88 -3.97 5.49 6.43
C LYS A 88 -5.17 4.77 7.03
N LEU A 89 -4.96 3.58 7.59
CA LEU A 89 -5.96 2.80 8.29
C LEU A 89 -5.46 2.50 9.71
N GLY A 90 -6.30 2.81 10.69
CA GLY A 90 -6.05 2.56 12.11
C GLY A 90 -6.20 1.07 12.49
N GLU A 91 -6.12 0.78 13.78
CA GLU A 91 -6.32 -0.57 14.30
C GLU A 91 -7.74 -1.09 14.09
N THR A 92 -7.90 -2.42 14.08
CA THR A 92 -9.19 -3.12 13.87
C THR A 92 -9.97 -2.57 12.68
N GLY A 93 -9.26 -2.01 11.70
CA GLY A 93 -9.85 -1.36 10.55
C GLY A 93 -10.16 -2.34 9.43
N ALA A 94 -11.18 -2.00 8.64
CA ALA A 94 -11.56 -2.70 7.43
C ALA A 94 -11.83 -1.69 6.31
N LEU A 95 -10.97 -1.73 5.28
CA LEU A 95 -11.03 -0.87 4.09
C LEU A 95 -11.17 -1.74 2.84
N PHE A 96 -12.17 -1.46 2.02
CA PHE A 96 -12.39 -2.09 0.74
C PHE A 96 -12.06 -1.10 -0.39
N LEU A 97 -11.24 -1.53 -1.34
CA LEU A 97 -10.89 -0.78 -2.54
C LEU A 97 -11.85 -1.16 -3.65
N ASP A 98 -12.64 -0.20 -4.14
CA ASP A 98 -13.68 -0.43 -5.13
C ASP A 98 -13.58 0.62 -6.24
N GLY A 99 -13.47 0.16 -7.49
CA GLY A 99 -13.41 1.05 -8.67
C GLY A 99 -12.15 1.89 -8.77
N MET A 100 -11.02 1.47 -8.21
CA MET A 100 -9.74 2.18 -8.40
C MET A 100 -9.23 2.00 -9.81
N ARG A 101 -9.07 3.10 -10.56
CA ARG A 101 -8.57 3.09 -11.94
C ARG A 101 -8.03 4.43 -12.40
N MET A 102 -7.18 4.39 -13.42
CA MET A 102 -6.85 5.56 -14.23
C MET A 102 -7.77 5.58 -15.45
N ARG A 103 -8.61 6.60 -15.57
CA ARG A 103 -9.47 6.82 -16.74
C ARG A 103 -8.76 7.73 -17.73
N GLY A 104 -9.09 7.56 -19.02
CA GLY A 104 -8.45 8.26 -20.14
C GLY A 104 -8.22 9.75 -19.87
N GLY A 105 -7.03 10.27 -20.24
CA GLY A 105 -6.68 11.67 -20.07
C GLY A 105 -6.22 12.08 -18.68
N ASN A 106 -5.75 11.17 -17.84
CA ASN A 106 -5.15 11.52 -16.55
C ASN A 106 -6.19 11.84 -15.44
N VAL A 107 -7.26 11.02 -15.35
CA VAL A 107 -8.22 11.08 -14.24
C VAL A 107 -8.01 9.88 -13.33
N PHE A 108 -7.65 10.12 -12.08
CA PHE A 108 -7.64 9.09 -11.04
C PHE A 108 -9.02 8.97 -10.43
N GLU A 109 -9.66 7.83 -10.64
CA GLU A 109 -10.92 7.45 -9.98
C GLU A 109 -10.65 6.47 -8.88
N ALA A 110 -11.27 6.66 -7.73
CA ALA A 110 -11.23 5.72 -6.62
C ALA A 110 -12.53 5.77 -5.83
N ALA A 111 -13.12 4.62 -5.60
CA ALA A 111 -14.14 4.44 -4.58
C ALA A 111 -13.55 3.56 -3.48
N MET A 112 -13.74 3.96 -2.25
CA MET A 112 -13.27 3.22 -1.08
C MET A 112 -14.43 3.07 -0.09
N LYS A 113 -14.47 1.93 0.59
CA LYS A 113 -15.46 1.71 1.64
C LYS A 113 -14.75 1.37 2.95
N VAL A 114 -14.92 2.25 3.95
CA VAL A 114 -14.45 2.02 5.31
C VAL A 114 -15.59 1.39 6.09
N ALA A 115 -15.51 0.08 6.29
CA ALA A 115 -16.54 -0.66 7.04
C ALA A 115 -16.36 -0.48 8.55
N GLU A 116 -15.10 -0.40 9.01
CA GLU A 116 -14.76 -0.32 10.44
C GLU A 116 -13.40 0.37 10.64
N GLY A 117 -13.22 1.01 11.80
CA GLY A 117 -11.97 1.62 12.25
C GLY A 117 -11.82 3.09 11.84
N ALA A 118 -10.70 3.68 12.27
CA ALA A 118 -10.31 5.02 11.88
C ALA A 118 -9.50 4.98 10.58
N PHE A 119 -9.65 6.01 9.75
CA PHE A 119 -8.86 6.19 8.54
C PHE A 119 -8.49 7.66 8.35
N ARG A 120 -7.46 7.92 7.54
CA ARG A 120 -7.15 9.26 7.05
C ARG A 120 -6.84 9.19 5.57
N PHE A 121 -7.35 10.13 4.82
CA PHE A 121 -7.06 10.32 3.41
C PHE A 121 -6.46 11.71 3.21
N THR A 122 -5.27 11.76 2.61
CA THR A 122 -4.58 13.03 2.36
C THR A 122 -4.20 13.11 0.90
N THR A 123 -4.71 14.11 0.20
CA THR A 123 -4.24 14.47 -1.14
C THR A 123 -2.94 15.25 -1.01
N GLU A 124 -1.82 14.72 -1.46
CA GLU A 124 -0.56 15.46 -1.42
C GLU A 124 -0.54 16.58 -2.46
N ALA A 125 -0.44 17.83 -1.99
CA ALA A 125 -0.37 19.01 -2.86
C ALA A 125 0.89 19.04 -3.74
N PHE A 126 1.96 18.37 -3.30
CA PHE A 126 3.25 18.30 -4.00
C PHE A 126 3.45 16.99 -4.77
N ALA A 127 2.45 16.11 -4.82
CA ALA A 127 2.53 14.91 -5.65
C ALA A 127 2.77 15.29 -7.13
N PRO A 128 3.57 14.52 -7.86
CA PRO A 128 3.82 14.78 -9.28
C PRO A 128 2.58 14.64 -10.16
N PHE A 129 1.50 14.07 -9.63
CA PHE A 129 0.25 13.88 -10.32
C PHE A 129 -0.45 15.22 -10.61
N ARG A 130 -0.65 15.54 -11.90
CA ARG A 130 -1.28 16.77 -12.39
C ARG A 130 -2.68 16.53 -12.93
N GLY A 131 -3.21 15.31 -12.82
CA GLY A 131 -4.52 14.92 -13.31
C GLY A 131 -5.67 15.34 -12.40
N ARG A 132 -6.88 15.06 -12.87
CA ARG A 132 -8.11 15.21 -12.08
C ARG A 132 -8.26 14.01 -11.13
N ARG A 133 -8.86 14.27 -10.00
CA ARG A 133 -9.23 13.26 -9.01
C ARG A 133 -10.73 13.19 -8.89
N ASP A 134 -11.27 11.99 -8.93
CA ASP A 134 -12.66 11.66 -8.67
C ASP A 134 -12.67 10.57 -7.60
N VAL A 135 -12.64 11.00 -6.35
CA VAL A 135 -12.48 10.10 -5.20
C VAL A 135 -13.69 10.19 -4.30
N SER A 136 -14.27 9.05 -3.99
CA SER A 136 -15.35 8.92 -3.03
C SER A 136 -15.00 7.92 -1.94
N ILE A 137 -15.38 8.22 -0.71
CA ILE A 137 -15.23 7.33 0.44
C ILE A 137 -16.59 7.09 1.06
N VAL A 138 -16.99 5.83 1.16
CA VAL A 138 -18.18 5.43 1.89
C VAL A 138 -17.78 4.98 3.29
N ILE A 139 -18.20 5.71 4.29
CA ILE A 139 -17.98 5.39 5.70
C ILE A 139 -19.26 4.74 6.21
N ARG A 140 -19.31 3.41 6.16
CA ARG A 140 -20.48 2.58 6.42
C ARG A 140 -21.69 2.95 5.55
N THR A 141 -22.40 4.03 5.86
CA THR A 141 -23.59 4.52 5.12
C THR A 141 -23.44 5.95 4.64
N VAL A 142 -22.43 6.67 5.09
CA VAL A 142 -22.20 8.08 4.74
C VAL A 142 -21.23 8.16 3.58
N THR A 143 -21.61 8.81 2.50
CA THR A 143 -20.75 9.02 1.32
C THR A 143 -20.04 10.37 1.44
N VAL A 144 -18.73 10.38 1.19
CA VAL A 144 -17.91 11.59 1.19
C VAL A 144 -17.24 11.74 -0.16
N GLY A 145 -17.60 12.79 -0.90
CA GLY A 145 -16.94 13.22 -2.13
C GLY A 145 -15.74 14.11 -1.82
N ILE A 146 -14.57 13.80 -2.39
CA ILE A 146 -13.30 14.45 -2.07
C ILE A 146 -12.88 15.39 -3.19
N ARG A 147 -12.50 16.63 -2.83
CA ARG A 147 -12.04 17.67 -3.77
C ARG A 147 -10.71 18.29 -3.32
N GLY A 148 -9.64 17.48 -3.23
CA GLY A 148 -8.33 17.97 -2.78
C GLY A 148 -8.36 18.28 -1.27
N THR A 149 -8.08 17.28 -0.44
CA THR A 149 -8.50 17.30 0.96
C THR A 149 -7.52 16.54 1.85
N ASP A 150 -7.40 16.95 3.09
CA ASP A 150 -6.95 16.14 4.20
C ASP A 150 -8.16 15.85 5.11
N LEU A 151 -8.53 14.58 5.15
CA LEU A 151 -9.73 14.08 5.79
C LEU A 151 -9.40 12.95 6.74
N TRP A 152 -9.87 13.03 7.97
CA TRP A 152 -9.92 11.91 8.90
C TRP A 152 -11.36 11.45 9.09
N GLY A 153 -11.55 10.16 9.32
CA GLY A 153 -12.87 9.61 9.63
C GLY A 153 -12.80 8.34 10.44
N ARG A 154 -13.92 7.96 11.04
CA ARG A 154 -14.08 6.75 11.84
C ARG A 154 -15.44 6.11 11.57
N SER A 155 -15.42 4.79 11.44
CA SER A 155 -16.61 3.95 11.35
C SER A 155 -16.65 2.97 12.52
N VAL A 156 -17.67 3.09 13.34
CA VAL A 156 -18.07 2.08 14.36
C VAL A 156 -19.56 1.80 14.20
N PRO A 157 -20.11 0.71 14.76
CA PRO A 157 -21.50 0.31 14.52
C PRO A 157 -22.53 1.41 14.64
N ASP A 158 -22.45 2.21 15.70
CA ASP A 158 -23.47 3.22 16.04
C ASP A 158 -23.03 4.66 15.76
N ARG A 159 -21.79 4.85 15.25
CA ARG A 159 -21.25 6.19 15.01
C ARG A 159 -20.34 6.23 13.78
N GLN A 160 -20.60 7.18 12.88
CA GLN A 160 -19.73 7.55 11.77
C GLN A 160 -19.28 8.99 11.96
N ILE A 161 -17.99 9.26 11.80
CA ILE A 161 -17.40 10.60 11.91
C ILE A 161 -16.65 10.92 10.64
N VAL A 162 -16.78 12.16 10.17
CA VAL A 162 -16.03 12.76 9.08
C VAL A 162 -15.45 14.07 9.59
N CYS A 163 -14.14 14.19 9.68
CA CYS A 163 -13.45 15.42 10.08
C CYS A 163 -12.65 15.98 8.92
N LEU A 164 -12.98 17.18 8.49
CA LEU A 164 -12.24 17.94 7.48
C LEU A 164 -11.04 18.63 8.15
N ILE A 165 -9.82 18.14 7.91
CA ILE A 165 -8.61 18.77 8.42
C ILE A 165 -8.24 19.96 7.54
N ASP A 166 -8.27 19.77 6.19
CA ASP A 166 -8.01 20.82 5.21
C ASP A 166 -8.69 20.53 3.88
N GLY A 167 -9.06 21.58 3.12
CA GLY A 167 -9.68 21.48 1.81
C GLY A 167 -11.21 21.56 1.83
N ARG A 168 -11.90 20.75 1.02
CA ARG A 168 -13.38 20.72 0.92
C ARG A 168 -13.87 19.30 0.69
N VAL A 169 -15.00 18.96 1.31
CA VAL A 169 -15.73 17.70 1.09
C VAL A 169 -17.23 17.93 1.01
N ASP A 170 -17.91 17.06 0.28
CA ASP A 170 -19.35 16.95 0.27
C ASP A 170 -19.74 15.66 1.00
N VAL A 171 -20.40 15.78 2.16
CA VAL A 171 -20.87 14.66 2.98
C VAL A 171 -22.32 14.38 2.67
N THR A 172 -22.65 13.17 2.23
CA THR A 172 -24.01 12.77 1.88
C THR A 172 -24.47 11.65 2.80
N PRO A 173 -25.26 11.94 3.83
CA PRO A 173 -25.91 10.92 4.65
C PRO A 173 -27.01 10.19 3.85
N PRO A 174 -27.36 8.95 4.19
CA PRO A 174 -28.42 8.21 3.50
C PRO A 174 -29.77 8.88 3.69
N GLY A 175 -30.44 9.17 2.56
CA GLY A 175 -31.78 9.79 2.56
C GLY A 175 -31.81 11.29 2.91
N GLU A 176 -30.65 11.94 3.01
CA GLU A 176 -30.53 13.37 3.32
C GLU A 176 -29.83 14.11 2.18
N SER A 177 -29.97 15.44 2.14
CA SER A 177 -29.26 16.28 1.18
C SER A 177 -27.77 16.36 1.50
N PRO A 178 -26.88 16.52 0.49
CA PRO A 178 -25.46 16.71 0.72
C PRO A 178 -25.17 17.92 1.60
N ILE A 179 -24.21 17.77 2.49
CA ILE A 179 -23.69 18.80 3.39
C ILE A 179 -22.29 19.16 2.90
N GLY A 180 -22.11 20.39 2.40
CA GLY A 180 -20.78 20.90 2.05
C GLY A 180 -20.01 21.29 3.31
N MET A 181 -18.77 20.79 3.44
CA MET A 181 -17.85 21.17 4.51
C MET A 181 -16.60 21.80 3.88
N ASP A 182 -16.32 23.06 4.20
CA ASP A 182 -15.17 23.83 3.73
C ASP A 182 -14.45 24.59 4.86
N GLN A 183 -14.99 24.54 6.07
CA GLN A 183 -14.34 25.07 7.25
C GLN A 183 -13.33 24.03 7.77
N ARG A 184 -12.04 24.43 7.85
CA ARG A 184 -11.00 23.57 8.43
C ARG A 184 -11.33 23.18 9.86
N LEU A 185 -10.96 21.95 10.22
CA LEU A 185 -11.16 21.38 11.56
C LEU A 185 -12.65 21.26 11.95
N SER A 186 -13.55 21.29 10.98
CA SER A 186 -14.94 20.95 11.20
C SER A 186 -15.14 19.44 11.09
N PHE A 187 -16.14 18.94 11.80
CA PHE A 187 -16.53 17.55 11.70
C PHE A 187 -18.05 17.36 11.65
N TYR A 188 -18.44 16.36 10.89
CA TYR A 188 -19.80 15.81 10.85
C TYR A 188 -19.81 14.48 11.61
N ALA A 189 -20.86 14.22 12.36
CA ALA A 189 -21.11 12.94 13.00
C ALA A 189 -22.52 12.43 12.68
N ARG A 190 -22.64 11.11 12.49
CA ARG A 190 -23.92 10.41 12.45
C ARG A 190 -23.94 9.39 13.58
N GLU A 191 -24.86 9.55 14.51
CA GLU A 191 -24.99 8.70 15.71
C GLU A 191 -26.34 8.02 15.73
N VAL A 192 -26.35 6.70 15.90
CA VAL A 192 -27.59 5.87 15.93
C VAL A 192 -28.55 6.23 14.77
N GLY A 193 -27.94 6.41 13.57
CA GLY A 193 -28.69 6.73 12.35
C GLY A 193 -29.18 8.18 12.23
N ARG A 194 -28.81 9.09 13.12
CA ARG A 194 -29.21 10.52 13.08
C ARG A 194 -28.01 11.41 12.82
N SER A 195 -28.13 12.32 11.84
CA SER A 195 -27.13 13.35 11.57
C SER A 195 -27.06 14.37 12.69
N GLN A 196 -25.85 14.69 13.12
CA GLN A 196 -25.59 15.78 14.06
C GLN A 196 -25.18 17.05 13.29
N PRO A 197 -25.42 18.24 13.81
CA PRO A 197 -24.91 19.47 13.23
C PRO A 197 -23.38 19.43 13.08
N VAL A 198 -22.86 20.06 12.00
CA VAL A 198 -21.41 20.23 11.81
C VAL A 198 -20.86 21.11 12.92
N ALA A 199 -19.78 20.68 13.57
CA ALA A 199 -19.12 21.37 14.67
C ALA A 199 -17.61 21.46 14.43
N ILE A 200 -16.93 22.31 15.21
CA ILE A 200 -15.47 22.44 15.20
C ILE A 200 -14.88 21.41 16.18
N VAL A 201 -13.84 20.70 15.73
CA VAL A 201 -13.15 19.71 16.56
C VAL A 201 -12.25 20.40 17.60
N PRO A 202 -12.33 20.07 18.88
CA PRO A 202 -11.39 20.56 19.87
C PRO A 202 -9.96 20.09 19.60
N PRO A 203 -8.91 20.91 19.88
CA PRO A 203 -7.52 20.56 19.58
C PRO A 203 -7.05 19.23 20.21
N ASP A 204 -7.49 18.91 21.40
CA ASP A 204 -7.13 17.66 22.07
C ASP A 204 -7.75 16.45 21.40
N GLN A 205 -9.00 16.55 21.00
CA GLN A 205 -9.70 15.51 20.24
C GLN A 205 -9.05 15.28 18.87
N LEU A 206 -8.62 16.36 18.21
CA LEU A 206 -7.91 16.24 16.93
C LEU A 206 -6.59 15.48 17.08
N ARG A 207 -5.83 15.74 18.16
CA ARG A 207 -4.57 15.01 18.44
C ARG A 207 -4.82 13.53 18.69
N GLU A 208 -5.86 13.20 19.44
CA GLU A 208 -6.28 11.82 19.68
C GLU A 208 -6.62 11.12 18.35
N TRP A 209 -7.49 11.73 17.55
CA TRP A 209 -7.92 11.18 16.27
C TRP A 209 -6.77 11.00 15.29
N ALA A 210 -5.86 11.97 15.19
CA ALA A 210 -4.67 11.86 14.34
C ALA A 210 -3.80 10.67 14.77
N GLY A 211 -3.60 10.46 16.07
CA GLY A 211 -2.82 9.35 16.61
C GLY A 211 -3.37 7.96 16.29
N GLU A 212 -4.67 7.84 15.98
CA GLU A 212 -5.28 6.54 15.65
C GLU A 212 -4.82 5.95 14.32
N THR A 213 -4.40 6.79 13.39
CA THR A 213 -4.02 6.37 12.03
C THR A 213 -2.52 6.49 11.75
N GLU A 214 -1.76 7.20 12.60
CA GLU A 214 -0.31 7.35 12.40
C GLU A 214 0.45 6.10 12.87
N THR A 215 1.42 5.66 12.03
CA THR A 215 2.34 4.59 12.42
C THR A 215 3.24 5.04 13.56
N GLN A 216 3.49 4.15 14.52
CA GLN A 216 4.25 4.44 15.73
C GLN A 216 5.56 3.64 15.69
N THR A 217 6.69 4.32 15.41
CA THR A 217 8.03 3.69 15.44
C THR A 217 8.29 3.01 16.79
N GLY A 218 8.79 1.78 16.73
CA GLY A 218 8.98 0.93 17.92
C GLY A 218 7.78 0.06 18.28
N ARG A 219 6.70 0.09 17.48
CA ARG A 219 5.47 -0.69 17.66
C ARG A 219 5.23 -1.72 16.56
N GLY A 220 6.29 -2.23 15.94
CA GLY A 220 6.18 -3.26 14.90
C GLY A 220 6.05 -2.72 13.49
N VAL A 221 6.58 -1.54 13.22
CA VAL A 221 6.55 -0.90 11.90
C VAL A 221 7.53 -1.59 10.95
N SER A 222 7.01 -2.01 9.80
CA SER A 222 7.76 -2.48 8.65
C SER A 222 7.56 -1.52 7.49
N LYS A 223 8.66 -1.13 6.81
CA LYS A 223 8.63 -0.28 5.62
C LYS A 223 9.71 -0.69 4.61
N ARG A 224 9.56 -0.28 3.36
CA ARG A 224 10.56 -0.57 2.32
C ARG A 224 11.93 -0.03 2.75
N GLY A 225 12.96 -0.89 2.66
CA GLY A 225 14.33 -0.55 3.07
C GLY A 225 14.59 -0.66 4.57
N GLY A 226 13.64 -1.12 5.37
CA GLY A 226 13.86 -1.49 6.76
C GLY A 226 14.95 -2.56 6.87
N LYS A 227 15.94 -2.35 7.76
CA LYS A 227 17.16 -3.19 7.85
C LYS A 227 17.00 -4.33 8.83
N TRP A 228 16.09 -4.22 9.79
CA TRP A 228 15.97 -5.17 10.89
C TRP A 228 15.06 -6.35 10.50
N LYS A 229 15.42 -7.50 11.04
CA LYS A 229 14.76 -8.79 10.79
C LYS A 229 14.48 -9.47 12.11
N LEU A 230 13.41 -10.25 12.13
CA LEU A 230 13.04 -11.11 13.24
C LEU A 230 13.06 -12.56 12.77
N THR A 231 14.05 -13.34 13.18
CA THR A 231 14.07 -14.78 12.97
C THR A 231 13.19 -15.45 14.02
N ALA A 232 12.07 -16.01 13.58
CA ALA A 232 11.11 -16.68 14.47
C ALA A 232 11.59 -18.05 14.92
N SER A 233 12.33 -18.76 14.07
CA SER A 233 13.03 -20.01 14.43
C SER A 233 14.09 -20.36 13.39
N SER A 234 15.10 -21.09 13.78
CA SER A 234 16.24 -21.50 12.94
C SER A 234 16.46 -23.01 12.98
N GLY A 235 17.11 -23.56 11.94
CA GLY A 235 17.49 -24.96 11.91
C GLY A 235 16.35 -25.96 11.81
N LEU A 236 15.20 -25.52 11.32
CA LEU A 236 13.98 -26.35 11.23
C LEU A 236 14.07 -27.37 10.09
N THR A 237 13.39 -28.49 10.25
CA THR A 237 13.03 -29.36 9.11
C THR A 237 12.04 -28.65 8.21
N HIS A 238 11.92 -29.10 6.95
CA HIS A 238 11.00 -28.53 5.96
C HIS A 238 9.57 -28.41 6.49
N ASN A 239 9.02 -29.50 7.05
CA ASN A 239 7.63 -29.51 7.54
C ASN A 239 7.41 -28.53 8.70
N ARG A 240 8.32 -28.52 9.70
CA ARG A 240 8.21 -27.58 10.82
C ARG A 240 8.31 -26.11 10.37
N ALA A 241 9.14 -25.84 9.36
CA ALA A 241 9.24 -24.49 8.79
C ALA A 241 7.95 -24.08 8.08
N LEU A 242 7.31 -25.00 7.34
CA LEU A 242 6.02 -24.76 6.69
C LEU A 242 4.90 -24.52 7.70
N ASP A 243 4.86 -25.28 8.77
CA ASP A 243 3.82 -25.13 9.81
C ASP A 243 3.96 -23.76 10.49
N LEU A 244 5.15 -23.40 10.95
CA LEU A 244 5.41 -22.07 11.54
C LEU A 244 5.12 -20.93 10.55
N TYR A 245 5.52 -21.08 9.28
CA TYR A 245 5.23 -20.11 8.22
C TYR A 245 3.71 -19.91 8.06
N ARG A 246 2.93 -20.99 8.02
CA ARG A 246 1.46 -20.92 7.90
C ARG A 246 0.84 -20.24 9.11
N ASP A 247 1.27 -20.59 10.32
CA ASP A 247 0.74 -20.02 11.55
C ASP A 247 1.01 -18.51 11.64
N LEU A 248 2.23 -18.07 11.31
CA LEU A 248 2.58 -16.66 11.25
C LEU A 248 1.73 -15.90 10.20
N ARG A 249 1.59 -16.46 9.00
CA ARG A 249 0.80 -15.83 7.93
C ARG A 249 -0.68 -15.76 8.27
N ASN A 250 -1.23 -16.81 8.86
CA ASN A 250 -2.62 -16.83 9.33
C ASN A 250 -2.88 -15.79 10.43
N ALA A 251 -1.86 -15.51 11.24
CA ALA A 251 -1.91 -14.44 12.24
C ALA A 251 -1.65 -13.03 11.67
N GLY A 252 -1.43 -12.88 10.36
CA GLY A 252 -1.23 -11.58 9.70
C GLY A 252 0.22 -11.08 9.68
N TYR A 253 1.19 -11.97 9.96
CA TYR A 253 2.61 -11.63 9.92
C TYR A 253 3.27 -12.16 8.64
N PRO A 254 3.99 -11.33 7.86
CA PRO A 254 4.56 -11.69 6.56
C PRO A 254 5.85 -12.51 6.71
N ALA A 255 5.73 -13.76 7.10
CA ALA A 255 6.84 -14.67 7.24
C ALA A 255 7.41 -15.12 5.88
N GLU A 256 8.72 -15.41 5.87
CA GLU A 256 9.50 -15.99 4.77
C GLU A 256 10.23 -17.23 5.26
N ILE A 257 10.35 -18.26 4.40
CA ILE A 257 11.18 -19.43 4.65
C ILE A 257 12.52 -19.25 3.94
N ILE A 258 13.62 -19.25 4.69
CA ILE A 258 14.99 -19.06 4.19
C ILE A 258 15.74 -20.39 4.32
N PRO A 259 16.15 -21.02 3.18
CA PRO A 259 17.01 -22.20 3.24
C PRO A 259 18.37 -21.87 3.87
N ALA A 260 18.89 -22.81 4.65
CA ALA A 260 20.21 -22.74 5.29
C ALA A 260 20.87 -24.11 5.32
N LYS A 261 22.15 -24.18 5.67
CA LYS A 261 22.89 -25.43 5.88
C LYS A 261 23.31 -25.55 7.35
N ALA A 262 23.22 -26.74 7.89
CA ALA A 262 23.79 -27.12 9.18
C ALA A 262 24.69 -28.37 8.94
N GLY A 263 25.98 -28.15 8.70
CA GLY A 263 26.85 -29.14 8.11
C GLY A 263 26.34 -29.53 6.72
N ASP A 264 26.20 -30.83 6.46
CA ASP A 264 25.70 -31.37 5.19
C ASP A 264 24.15 -31.40 5.09
N LYS A 265 23.47 -31.04 6.16
CA LYS A 265 22.00 -31.10 6.20
C LYS A 265 21.39 -29.76 5.76
N ARG A 266 20.36 -29.82 4.89
CA ARG A 266 19.52 -28.68 4.56
C ARG A 266 18.56 -28.42 5.72
N VAL A 267 18.56 -27.20 6.22
CA VAL A 267 17.64 -26.70 7.25
C VAL A 267 16.95 -25.42 6.79
N TYR A 268 15.98 -24.96 7.54
CA TYR A 268 15.18 -23.79 7.18
C TYR A 268 15.05 -22.86 8.37
N ASN A 269 15.14 -21.57 8.10
CA ASN A 269 14.86 -20.50 9.05
C ASN A 269 13.54 -19.82 8.63
N VAL A 270 12.71 -19.44 9.61
CA VAL A 270 11.50 -18.66 9.35
C VAL A 270 11.72 -17.27 9.89
N ARG A 271 11.49 -16.24 9.04
CA ARG A 271 11.88 -14.88 9.30
C ARG A 271 10.81 -13.88 8.87
N LEU A 272 10.71 -12.75 9.59
CA LEU A 272 10.04 -11.52 9.20
C LEU A 272 11.11 -10.47 8.91
N SER A 273 10.89 -9.64 7.88
CA SER A 273 11.87 -8.68 7.39
C SER A 273 11.33 -7.26 7.31
N ASN A 274 12.20 -6.30 6.94
CA ASN A 274 11.85 -4.91 6.66
C ASN A 274 11.41 -4.08 7.88
N PHE A 275 11.74 -4.46 9.11
CA PHE A 275 11.44 -3.61 10.25
C PHE A 275 12.25 -2.31 10.18
N GLU A 276 11.58 -1.20 10.52
CA GLU A 276 12.18 0.13 10.51
C GLU A 276 13.30 0.24 11.53
N THR A 277 13.04 -0.19 12.76
CA THR A 277 13.98 -0.15 13.87
C THR A 277 14.11 -1.50 14.56
N ARG A 278 15.15 -1.65 15.38
CA ARG A 278 15.33 -2.81 16.26
C ARG A 278 14.15 -2.97 17.23
N LYS A 279 13.67 -1.87 17.79
CA LYS A 279 12.51 -1.84 18.70
C LYS A 279 11.24 -2.38 18.03
N ASP A 280 11.03 -2.10 16.74
CA ASP A 280 9.89 -2.66 16.00
C ASP A 280 9.94 -4.18 15.93
N ALA A 281 11.11 -4.75 15.62
CA ALA A 281 11.29 -6.19 15.58
C ALA A 281 11.13 -6.83 16.98
N GLU A 282 11.66 -6.20 18.02
CA GLU A 282 11.55 -6.64 19.42
C GLU A 282 10.08 -6.58 19.91
N PHE A 283 9.33 -5.55 19.51
CA PHE A 283 7.92 -5.44 19.83
C PHE A 283 7.12 -6.61 19.24
N VAL A 284 7.32 -6.91 17.94
CA VAL A 284 6.68 -8.05 17.29
C VAL A 284 7.11 -9.37 17.91
N ALA A 285 8.39 -9.55 18.25
CA ALA A 285 8.88 -10.74 18.96
C ALA A 285 8.13 -10.94 20.29
N SER A 286 7.91 -9.87 21.05
CA SER A 286 7.17 -9.91 22.31
C SER A 286 5.71 -10.28 22.12
N ALA A 287 5.05 -9.72 21.10
CA ALA A 287 3.67 -10.06 20.75
C ALA A 287 3.52 -11.54 20.33
N LEU A 288 4.46 -12.05 19.52
CA LEU A 288 4.45 -13.45 19.07
C LEU A 288 4.69 -14.44 20.21
N LYS A 289 5.50 -14.09 21.22
CA LYS A 289 5.70 -14.90 22.44
C LYS A 289 4.42 -15.03 23.29
N GLN A 290 3.51 -14.08 23.17
CA GLN A 290 2.23 -14.11 23.88
C GLN A 290 1.12 -14.79 23.04
N HIS A 291 1.33 -14.99 21.73
CA HIS A 291 0.34 -15.57 20.84
C HIS A 291 0.18 -17.08 21.10
N PRO A 292 -1.05 -17.62 21.29
CA PRO A 292 -1.28 -19.02 21.73
C PRO A 292 -0.58 -20.10 20.89
N ARG A 293 -0.51 -19.90 19.56
CA ARG A 293 0.10 -20.88 18.62
C ARG A 293 1.57 -20.61 18.33
N LEU A 294 2.12 -19.46 18.72
CA LEU A 294 3.46 -19.00 18.32
C LEU A 294 4.44 -18.88 19.50
N ARG A 295 3.96 -18.98 20.74
CA ARG A 295 4.74 -18.75 21.98
C ARG A 295 5.91 -19.72 22.21
N GLY A 296 5.95 -20.86 21.54
CA GLY A 296 6.99 -21.89 21.74
C GLY A 296 8.26 -21.72 20.92
N HIS A 297 8.45 -20.60 20.21
CA HIS A 297 9.57 -20.36 19.31
C HIS A 297 10.61 -19.38 19.87
N GLU A 298 11.88 -19.55 19.45
CA GLU A 298 12.98 -18.64 19.79
C GLU A 298 13.05 -17.48 18.81
N TYR A 299 12.64 -16.31 19.26
CA TYR A 299 12.67 -15.08 18.47
C TYR A 299 14.00 -14.35 18.64
N ARG A 300 14.73 -14.15 17.52
CA ARG A 300 16.03 -13.46 17.50
C ARG A 300 15.97 -12.26 16.54
N VAL A 301 16.33 -11.08 17.04
CA VAL A 301 16.39 -9.85 16.25
C VAL A 301 17.81 -9.63 15.74
N GLY A 302 17.93 -9.29 14.46
CA GLY A 302 19.21 -8.98 13.79
C GLY A 302 19.00 -8.09 12.55
N THR A 303 20.08 -7.79 11.84
CA THR A 303 20.07 -7.04 10.57
C THR A 303 20.19 -7.93 9.35
#